data_e544a080573e3f0545f7106b8ee2f158
#
_entry.id   e544a080573e3f0545f7106b8ee2f158
#
_cell.length_a   1.000
_cell.length_b   1.000
_cell.length_c   1.000
_cell.angle_alpha   90.00
_cell.angle_beta   90.00
_cell.angle_gamma   90.00
#
_symmetry.space_group_name_H-M   'P 1'
#
loop_
_entity.id
_entity.type
_entity.pdbx_description
1 polymer ?
#
loop_
_entity_poly.entity_id
_entity_poly.type
_entity_poly.pdbx_seq_one_letter_code
_entity_poly.pdbx_strand_id
1 'polypeptide(L)'
;MACLFAAAALVACDPNEGTIKTVSVNITVDESKLPENLVPDTYNVTVTNTASGAVVEAETENGMATLSVVPGIYTVVVSADLSEGGFTYFITGSVKDAEILADGVEIAVEMGVVKESQLVIKESYYTGCTYKTSDTEEATYFRDQFHEIYNNSNEVAYVDGLCIAYTVFANYKYDVFYTYTGYNKNDYVFVQYIWQIPGDGQQYPLQPGESIVIAQWATNHKADILTKNTSPVDLSGAEFEAIEGEKTLWNATITDGPAVNMTFAVDAKGYGLQQWMVPTGGANLIIFKPSTPLRTADFLVSEEDPSSNSKAHEVAVADILDAVQSIDDDTRIQTLGMPSILDAGYIWCSGTYIGESISRKQIGTLENGSPKYADTNNTSNDFEVQKTPMIRRNGAKVPSWNTWNK
;
A
#
# COMPACT_ATOMS: atom_id res chain seq x y z
N MET A 1 29.06 -11.49 23.65
CA MET A 1 29.78 -12.37 22.66
C MET A 1 29.22 -11.99 21.30
N ALA A 2 29.88 -11.03 20.64
CA ALA A 2 29.38 -10.42 19.42
C ALA A 2 29.48 -11.40 18.27
N CYS A 3 28.36 -11.74 17.63
CA CYS A 3 28.34 -12.40 16.34
C CYS A 3 28.28 -11.34 15.24
N LEU A 4 29.42 -11.01 14.67
CA LEU A 4 29.49 -10.32 13.37
C LEU A 4 28.99 -11.32 12.30
N PHE A 5 27.82 -11.07 11.74
CA PHE A 5 27.43 -11.69 10.47
C PHE A 5 27.91 -10.78 9.34
N ALA A 6 29.06 -11.10 8.77
CA ALA A 6 29.50 -10.49 7.52
C ALA A 6 28.68 -11.06 6.36
N ALA A 7 27.97 -10.20 5.65
CA ALA A 7 27.31 -10.57 4.40
C ALA A 7 28.35 -11.00 3.38
N ALA A 8 28.14 -12.17 2.79
CA ALA A 8 29.02 -12.75 1.78
C ALA A 8 28.90 -11.95 0.48
N ALA A 9 29.95 -11.17 0.17
CA ALA A 9 30.15 -10.64 -1.17
C ALA A 9 30.45 -11.80 -2.14
N LEU A 10 29.66 -11.92 -3.20
CA LEU A 10 29.98 -12.80 -4.33
C LEU A 10 31.24 -12.27 -5.04
N VAL A 11 32.37 -12.87 -4.74
CA VAL A 11 33.64 -12.59 -5.42
C VAL A 11 33.68 -13.41 -6.70
N ALA A 12 33.54 -12.75 -7.85
CA ALA A 12 34.06 -13.25 -9.11
C ALA A 12 35.55 -12.94 -9.12
N CYS A 13 36.38 -13.96 -9.01
CA CYS A 13 37.82 -13.83 -8.98
C CYS A 13 38.40 -13.50 -10.37
N ASP A 14 38.78 -12.24 -10.58
CA ASP A 14 39.91 -11.91 -11.46
C ASP A 14 41.05 -11.38 -10.58
N PRO A 15 42.26 -11.97 -10.58
CA PRO A 15 43.36 -11.56 -9.68
C PRO A 15 43.94 -10.20 -10.00
N ASN A 16 43.39 -9.44 -10.95
CA ASN A 16 43.82 -8.10 -11.35
C ASN A 16 42.75 -7.00 -11.22
N GLU A 17 41.56 -7.27 -10.69
CA GLU A 17 40.61 -6.21 -10.40
C GLU A 17 40.89 -5.59 -9.03
N GLY A 18 41.07 -4.27 -9.03
CA GLY A 18 41.36 -3.50 -7.81
C GLY A 18 40.25 -3.71 -6.75
N THR A 19 40.65 -3.79 -5.49
CA THR A 19 39.79 -3.82 -4.33
C THR A 19 38.69 -2.75 -4.46
N ILE A 20 37.41 -3.16 -4.46
CA ILE A 20 36.28 -2.22 -4.40
C ILE A 20 36.48 -1.38 -3.15
N LYS A 21 36.71 -0.07 -3.34
CA LYS A 21 36.85 0.85 -2.21
C LYS A 21 35.46 1.13 -1.63
N THR A 22 35.32 0.80 -0.37
CA THR A 22 34.14 1.19 0.42
C THR A 22 34.42 2.48 1.19
N VAL A 23 33.37 3.17 1.56
CA VAL A 23 33.36 4.36 2.43
C VAL A 23 32.46 4.09 3.64
N SER A 24 32.79 4.72 4.76
CA SER A 24 32.00 4.62 5.98
C SER A 24 30.85 5.62 6.00
N VAL A 25 29.69 5.21 6.50
CA VAL A 25 28.54 6.06 6.77
C VAL A 25 28.06 5.85 8.19
N ASN A 26 27.71 6.91 8.90
CA ASN A 26 27.13 6.90 10.23
C ASN A 26 25.64 7.25 10.12
N ILE A 27 24.79 6.34 10.55
CA ILE A 27 23.35 6.55 10.61
C ILE A 27 22.98 6.85 12.07
N THR A 28 22.31 7.97 12.31
CA THR A 28 21.80 8.37 13.63
C THR A 28 20.29 8.40 13.63
N VAL A 29 19.67 7.89 14.69
CA VAL A 29 18.21 7.84 14.86
C VAL A 29 17.77 9.11 15.58
N ASP A 30 16.84 9.86 14.95
CA ASP A 30 16.19 11.02 15.57
C ASP A 30 14.83 10.60 16.13
N GLU A 31 14.77 10.38 17.44
CA GLU A 31 13.60 9.94 18.20
C GLU A 31 12.73 11.09 18.71
N SER A 32 13.06 12.34 18.33
CA SER A 32 12.44 13.56 18.90
C SER A 32 10.91 13.62 18.74
N LYS A 33 10.35 12.84 17.81
CA LYS A 33 8.90 12.74 17.56
C LYS A 33 8.25 11.50 18.14
N LEU A 34 9.02 10.58 18.73
CA LEU A 34 8.46 9.38 19.34
C LEU A 34 7.94 9.69 20.76
N PRO A 35 6.78 9.10 21.16
CA PRO A 35 6.38 9.06 22.56
C PRO A 35 7.43 8.36 23.42
N GLU A 36 7.71 8.86 24.63
CA GLU A 36 8.75 8.31 25.53
C GLU A 36 8.60 6.80 25.80
N ASN A 37 7.37 6.29 25.85
CA ASN A 37 7.08 4.86 26.07
C ASN A 37 7.14 4.01 24.79
N LEU A 38 7.43 4.62 23.63
CA LEU A 38 7.53 3.94 22.32
C LEU A 38 8.92 4.13 21.70
N VAL A 39 9.95 4.23 22.52
CA VAL A 39 11.35 4.28 22.07
C VAL A 39 11.98 2.89 22.23
N PRO A 40 12.35 2.21 21.13
CA PRO A 40 13.02 0.90 21.18
C PRO A 40 14.46 1.00 21.70
N ASP A 41 14.95 -0.09 22.27
CA ASP A 41 16.36 -0.19 22.67
C ASP A 41 17.32 -0.25 21.47
N THR A 42 16.87 -0.85 20.36
CA THR A 42 17.65 -1.06 19.12
C THR A 42 16.76 -0.92 17.88
N TYR A 43 17.38 -0.52 16.77
CA TYR A 43 16.73 -0.43 15.47
C TYR A 43 17.50 -1.22 14.41
N ASN A 44 16.79 -1.78 13.45
CA ASN A 44 17.37 -2.34 12.23
C ASN A 44 17.62 -1.21 11.23
N VAL A 45 18.80 -1.19 10.65
CA VAL A 45 19.21 -0.23 9.61
C VAL A 45 19.42 -0.99 8.32
N THR A 46 18.74 -0.59 7.26
CA THR A 46 18.87 -1.13 5.91
C THR A 46 19.29 -0.03 4.97
N VAL A 47 20.43 -0.21 4.29
CA VAL A 47 20.99 0.75 3.32
C VAL A 47 21.00 0.09 1.94
N THR A 48 20.15 0.57 1.03
CA THR A 48 19.97 0.00 -0.31
C THR A 48 20.55 0.93 -1.37
N ASN A 49 21.48 0.45 -2.18
CA ASN A 49 22.01 1.20 -3.32
C ASN A 49 20.94 1.33 -4.41
N THR A 50 20.62 2.56 -4.81
CA THR A 50 19.51 2.84 -5.75
C THR A 50 19.80 2.38 -7.18
N ALA A 51 21.07 2.26 -7.56
CA ALA A 51 21.48 1.85 -8.91
C ALA A 51 21.64 0.34 -9.06
N SER A 52 22.16 -0.34 -8.02
CA SER A 52 22.49 -1.77 -8.10
C SER A 52 21.50 -2.65 -7.34
N GLY A 53 20.69 -2.08 -6.45
CA GLY A 53 19.82 -2.83 -5.52
C GLY A 53 20.60 -3.56 -4.41
N ALA A 54 21.91 -3.35 -4.29
CA ALA A 54 22.71 -3.99 -3.24
C ALA A 54 22.29 -3.47 -1.86
N VAL A 55 22.10 -4.38 -0.90
CA VAL A 55 21.63 -4.09 0.45
C VAL A 55 22.74 -4.36 1.46
N VAL A 56 22.88 -3.45 2.42
CA VAL A 56 23.73 -3.63 3.61
C VAL A 56 22.85 -3.37 4.84
N GLU A 57 22.93 -4.25 5.84
CA GLU A 57 22.13 -4.19 7.05
C GLU A 57 23.02 -4.09 8.29
N ALA A 58 22.51 -3.42 9.32
CA ALA A 58 23.10 -3.32 10.65
C ALA A 58 22.02 -3.10 11.71
N GLU A 59 22.38 -3.31 12.98
CA GLU A 59 21.58 -2.85 14.12
C GLU A 59 22.25 -1.62 14.76
N THR A 60 21.43 -0.76 15.36
CA THR A 60 21.95 0.40 16.08
C THR A 60 22.50 0.01 17.46
N GLU A 61 23.57 0.66 17.86
CA GLU A 61 24.05 0.70 19.24
C GLU A 61 23.92 2.14 19.77
N ASN A 62 23.14 2.34 20.84
CA ASN A 62 22.86 3.67 21.39
C ASN A 62 22.30 4.67 20.34
N GLY A 63 21.37 4.25 19.51
CA GLY A 63 20.75 5.07 18.48
C GLY A 63 21.65 5.36 17.27
N MET A 64 22.75 4.64 17.09
CA MET A 64 23.72 4.86 16.00
C MET A 64 24.15 3.56 15.34
N ALA A 65 24.34 3.56 14.02
CA ALA A 65 24.94 2.46 13.27
C ALA A 65 26.01 3.00 12.33
N THR A 66 27.14 2.29 12.23
CA THR A 66 28.19 2.59 11.24
C THR A 66 28.31 1.45 10.25
N LEU A 67 28.13 1.77 8.96
CA LEU A 67 28.19 0.80 7.86
C LEU A 67 29.31 1.16 6.88
N SER A 68 29.75 0.17 6.11
CA SER A 68 30.73 0.33 5.04
C SER A 68 30.07 -0.04 3.71
N VAL A 69 29.97 0.93 2.79
CA VAL A 69 29.26 0.78 1.52
C VAL A 69 30.12 1.27 0.34
N VAL A 70 29.82 0.83 -0.87
CA VAL A 70 30.45 1.36 -2.09
C VAL A 70 29.95 2.80 -2.30
N PRO A 71 30.79 3.76 -2.72
CA PRO A 71 30.32 5.11 -3.00
C PRO A 71 29.13 5.13 -3.98
N GLY A 72 28.03 5.81 -3.63
CA GLY A 72 26.82 5.82 -4.44
C GLY A 72 25.66 6.61 -3.82
N ILE A 73 24.50 6.48 -4.42
CA ILE A 73 23.22 7.02 -3.91
C ILE A 73 22.42 5.87 -3.30
N TYR A 74 21.85 6.14 -2.14
CA TYR A 74 21.22 5.11 -1.32
C TYR A 74 19.86 5.53 -0.79
N THR A 75 18.99 4.55 -0.57
CA THR A 75 17.87 4.67 0.35
C THR A 75 18.28 4.05 1.68
N VAL A 76 18.15 4.83 2.75
CA VAL A 76 18.37 4.39 4.13
C VAL A 76 17.02 4.22 4.80
N VAL A 77 16.75 3.05 5.37
CA VAL A 77 15.55 2.74 6.16
C VAL A 77 16.00 2.30 7.54
N VAL A 78 15.38 2.88 8.57
CA VAL A 78 15.56 2.48 9.97
C VAL A 78 14.22 2.02 10.51
N SER A 79 14.16 0.86 11.16
CA SER A 79 12.89 0.30 11.65
C SER A 79 13.04 -0.49 12.93
N ALA A 80 11.97 -0.53 13.73
CA ALA A 80 11.82 -1.41 14.87
C ALA A 80 10.34 -1.71 15.13
N ASP A 81 10.06 -2.87 15.75
CA ASP A 81 8.75 -3.22 16.25
C ASP A 81 8.77 -3.18 17.78
N LEU A 82 7.73 -2.59 18.38
CA LEU A 82 7.59 -2.49 19.82
C LEU A 82 6.21 -2.95 20.27
N SER A 83 6.16 -3.82 21.27
CA SER A 83 4.89 -4.21 21.92
C SER A 83 4.70 -3.44 23.21
N GLU A 84 3.65 -2.62 23.29
CA GLU A 84 3.32 -1.82 24.45
C GLU A 84 1.81 -1.79 24.70
N GLY A 85 1.39 -2.03 25.96
CA GLY A 85 -0.01 -1.99 26.33
C GLY A 85 -0.91 -3.01 25.61
N GLY A 86 -0.34 -4.11 25.09
CA GLY A 86 -1.07 -5.15 24.34
C GLY A 86 -1.25 -4.83 22.85
N PHE A 87 -0.54 -3.83 22.34
CA PHE A 87 -0.53 -3.46 20.93
C PHE A 87 0.88 -3.56 20.36
N THR A 88 0.97 -3.82 19.06
CA THR A 88 2.21 -3.69 18.29
C THR A 88 2.28 -2.30 17.69
N TYR A 89 3.46 -1.70 17.73
CA TYR A 89 3.77 -0.42 17.12
C TYR A 89 4.94 -0.61 16.15
N PHE A 90 4.79 -0.10 14.95
CA PHE A 90 5.85 -0.05 13.94
C PHE A 90 6.51 1.32 14.00
N ILE A 91 7.81 1.34 14.20
CA ILE A 91 8.61 2.57 14.33
C ILE A 91 9.56 2.58 13.15
N THR A 92 9.39 3.55 12.25
CA THR A 92 10.13 3.56 10.99
C THR A 92 10.49 4.98 10.59
N GLY A 93 11.66 5.14 9.96
CA GLY A 93 12.11 6.35 9.31
C GLY A 93 12.90 6.04 8.07
N SER A 94 12.99 6.97 7.12
CA SER A 94 13.82 6.79 5.93
C SER A 94 14.39 8.08 5.38
N VAL A 95 15.56 7.96 4.71
CA VAL A 95 16.15 9.00 3.89
C VAL A 95 16.36 8.43 2.48
N LYS A 96 15.71 9.04 1.49
CA LYS A 96 15.87 8.69 0.07
C LYS A 96 16.97 9.54 -0.57
N ASP A 97 17.60 9.02 -1.61
CA ASP A 97 18.63 9.70 -2.40
C ASP A 97 19.81 10.22 -1.57
N ALA A 98 20.15 9.47 -0.51
CA ALA A 98 21.29 9.79 0.34
C ALA A 98 22.61 9.61 -0.43
N GLU A 99 23.38 10.68 -0.61
CA GLU A 99 24.67 10.64 -1.26
C GLU A 99 25.76 10.17 -0.29
N ILE A 100 26.24 8.94 -0.45
CA ILE A 100 27.33 8.36 0.34
C ILE A 100 28.55 8.21 -0.58
N LEU A 101 29.31 9.30 -0.74
CA LEU A 101 30.40 9.40 -1.71
C LEU A 101 31.78 9.43 -1.08
N ALA A 102 31.89 9.64 0.24
CA ALA A 102 33.12 9.77 1.00
C ALA A 102 32.99 9.14 2.38
N ASP A 103 34.13 8.89 3.04
CA ASP A 103 34.18 8.43 4.42
C ASP A 103 33.58 9.45 5.40
N GLY A 104 32.83 8.92 6.40
CA GLY A 104 32.31 9.71 7.50
C GLY A 104 31.08 10.55 7.17
N VAL A 105 30.35 10.19 6.12
CA VAL A 105 29.02 10.78 5.86
C VAL A 105 28.10 10.48 7.05
N GLU A 106 27.41 11.49 7.55
CA GLU A 106 26.43 11.39 8.63
C GLU A 106 25.02 11.58 8.08
N ILE A 107 24.11 10.66 8.42
CA ILE A 107 22.71 10.68 8.01
C ILE A 107 21.85 10.55 9.25
N ALA A 108 21.06 11.59 9.56
CA ALA A 108 20.04 11.54 10.60
C ALA A 108 18.71 11.04 10.00
N VAL A 109 18.09 10.05 10.62
CA VAL A 109 16.80 9.49 10.22
C VAL A 109 15.77 9.84 11.27
N GLU A 110 14.82 10.72 10.93
CA GLU A 110 13.69 11.06 11.78
C GLU A 110 12.73 9.88 11.85
N MET A 111 12.38 9.45 13.07
CA MET A 111 11.50 8.32 13.29
C MET A 111 10.05 8.76 13.47
N GLY A 112 9.14 7.94 12.93
CA GLY A 112 7.72 8.01 13.19
C GLY A 112 7.20 6.70 13.78
N VAL A 113 5.96 6.70 14.28
CA VAL A 113 5.33 5.50 14.87
C VAL A 113 3.92 5.34 14.36
N VAL A 114 3.56 4.11 13.97
CA VAL A 114 2.20 3.69 13.61
C VAL A 114 1.82 2.49 14.46
N LYS A 115 0.59 2.50 14.97
CA LYS A 115 0.02 1.35 15.66
C LYS A 115 -0.45 0.31 14.66
N GLU A 116 -0.18 -0.98 14.91
CA GLU A 116 -0.73 -2.09 14.13
C GLU A 116 -2.25 -1.95 13.99
N SER A 117 -2.73 -2.06 12.76
CA SER A 117 -4.16 -1.96 12.47
C SER A 117 -4.86 -3.30 12.61
N GLN A 118 -6.15 -3.26 13.00
CA GLN A 118 -7.01 -4.44 12.96
C GLN A 118 -7.36 -4.83 11.52
N LEU A 119 -7.48 -3.84 10.62
CA LEU A 119 -7.90 -4.01 9.24
C LEU A 119 -6.72 -3.87 8.31
N VAL A 120 -6.51 -4.84 7.44
CA VAL A 120 -5.45 -4.84 6.44
C VAL A 120 -5.98 -5.09 5.04
N ILE A 121 -5.34 -4.51 4.03
CA ILE A 121 -5.55 -4.85 2.61
C ILE A 121 -4.92 -6.22 2.38
N LYS A 122 -5.75 -7.26 2.24
CA LYS A 122 -5.28 -8.64 2.12
C LYS A 122 -4.96 -9.04 0.69
N GLU A 123 -5.81 -8.70 -0.25
CA GLU A 123 -5.59 -8.95 -1.68
C GLU A 123 -6.09 -7.76 -2.50
N SER A 124 -5.32 -7.36 -3.51
CA SER A 124 -5.69 -6.31 -4.45
C SER A 124 -5.51 -6.81 -5.87
N TYR A 125 -6.61 -6.92 -6.61
CA TYR A 125 -6.65 -7.22 -8.03
C TYR A 125 -6.93 -5.94 -8.81
N TYR A 126 -5.90 -5.40 -9.44
CA TYR A 126 -5.96 -4.15 -10.19
C TYR A 126 -5.57 -4.29 -11.65
N THR A 127 -4.88 -5.37 -12.04
CA THR A 127 -4.32 -5.48 -13.39
C THR A 127 -5.36 -5.60 -14.49
N GLY A 128 -6.59 -6.02 -14.15
CA GLY A 128 -7.59 -6.37 -15.16
C GLY A 128 -7.17 -7.59 -15.99
N CYS A 129 -7.89 -7.84 -17.06
CA CYS A 129 -7.63 -8.97 -17.96
C CYS A 129 -7.85 -8.59 -19.42
N THR A 130 -7.51 -9.49 -20.35
CA THR A 130 -7.95 -9.41 -21.74
C THR A 130 -9.17 -10.31 -21.98
N TYR A 131 -9.93 -10.03 -23.03
CA TYR A 131 -10.97 -10.92 -23.51
C TYR A 131 -11.01 -10.93 -25.04
N LYS A 132 -11.43 -12.04 -25.63
CA LYS A 132 -11.54 -12.19 -27.08
C LYS A 132 -12.78 -11.51 -27.62
N THR A 133 -12.63 -10.64 -28.57
CA THR A 133 -13.73 -10.03 -29.33
C THR A 133 -14.06 -10.84 -30.59
N SER A 134 -13.04 -11.55 -31.13
CA SER A 134 -13.14 -12.50 -32.24
C SER A 134 -12.08 -13.58 -32.09
N ASP A 135 -11.95 -14.48 -33.05
CA ASP A 135 -10.92 -15.51 -33.07
C ASP A 135 -9.48 -14.93 -33.15
N THR A 136 -9.35 -13.72 -33.65
CA THR A 136 -8.07 -13.06 -33.94
C THR A 136 -7.85 -11.74 -33.18
N GLU A 137 -8.85 -11.23 -32.45
CA GLU A 137 -8.79 -9.94 -31.79
C GLU A 137 -9.08 -10.08 -30.29
N GLU A 138 -8.31 -9.33 -29.52
CA GLU A 138 -8.48 -9.20 -28.08
C GLU A 138 -8.72 -7.73 -27.69
N ALA A 139 -9.48 -7.52 -26.62
CA ALA A 139 -9.69 -6.23 -25.98
C ALA A 139 -9.34 -6.32 -24.50
N THR A 140 -9.17 -5.18 -23.88
CA THR A 140 -8.84 -5.06 -22.46
C THR A 140 -10.11 -4.91 -21.62
N TYR A 141 -10.08 -5.48 -20.40
CA TYR A 141 -11.13 -5.40 -19.41
C TYR A 141 -10.55 -5.10 -18.03
N PHE A 142 -11.16 -4.20 -17.28
CA PHE A 142 -10.67 -3.74 -15.97
C PHE A 142 -11.79 -3.44 -14.96
N ARG A 143 -13.03 -3.85 -15.24
CA ARG A 143 -14.17 -3.64 -14.33
C ARG A 143 -14.29 -4.72 -13.26
N ASP A 144 -13.43 -5.71 -13.36
CA ASP A 144 -13.32 -6.85 -12.47
C ASP A 144 -12.33 -6.62 -11.32
N GLN A 145 -11.91 -5.37 -11.11
CA GLN A 145 -11.01 -5.01 -10.01
C GLN A 145 -11.70 -5.17 -8.65
N PHE A 146 -10.93 -5.62 -7.66
CA PHE A 146 -11.38 -5.69 -6.27
C PHE A 146 -10.26 -5.49 -5.28
N HIS A 147 -10.64 -5.11 -4.05
CA HIS A 147 -9.77 -5.06 -2.89
C HIS A 147 -10.42 -5.82 -1.75
N GLU A 148 -9.71 -6.78 -1.18
CA GLU A 148 -10.15 -7.53 -0.01
C GLU A 148 -9.55 -6.93 1.25
N ILE A 149 -10.41 -6.52 2.19
CA ILE A 149 -10.03 -5.98 3.49
C ILE A 149 -10.35 -7.02 4.55
N TYR A 150 -9.39 -7.35 5.37
CA TYR A 150 -9.42 -8.46 6.32
C TYR A 150 -9.23 -7.97 7.76
N ASN A 151 -9.99 -8.55 8.68
CA ASN A 151 -9.73 -8.36 10.11
C ASN A 151 -8.60 -9.30 10.57
N ASN A 152 -7.40 -8.73 10.67
CA ASN A 152 -6.14 -9.39 11.01
C ASN A 152 -5.87 -9.41 12.52
N SER A 153 -6.89 -9.12 13.35
CA SER A 153 -6.80 -9.02 14.80
C SER A 153 -7.63 -10.10 15.51
N ASN A 154 -7.49 -10.19 16.83
CA ASN A 154 -8.32 -11.06 17.67
C ASN A 154 -9.59 -10.36 18.19
N GLU A 155 -9.85 -9.11 17.80
CA GLU A 155 -10.98 -8.30 18.23
C GLU A 155 -11.95 -8.04 17.08
N VAL A 156 -13.18 -7.69 17.39
CA VAL A 156 -14.14 -7.26 16.38
C VAL A 156 -13.74 -5.90 15.82
N ALA A 157 -13.64 -5.80 14.50
CA ALA A 157 -13.46 -4.54 13.80
C ALA A 157 -14.75 -4.13 13.09
N TYR A 158 -14.97 -2.84 12.89
CA TYR A 158 -16.10 -2.32 12.14
C TYR A 158 -15.60 -1.62 10.88
N VAL A 159 -16.28 -1.81 9.75
CA VAL A 159 -15.88 -1.17 8.48
C VAL A 159 -16.75 0.02 8.10
N ASP A 160 -17.72 0.38 8.94
CA ASP A 160 -18.50 1.61 8.80
C ASP A 160 -17.56 2.83 8.74
N GLY A 161 -17.82 3.70 7.76
CA GLY A 161 -17.01 4.89 7.55
C GLY A 161 -15.60 4.65 7.00
N LEU A 162 -15.21 3.40 6.74
CA LEU A 162 -13.93 3.08 6.14
C LEU A 162 -13.84 3.69 4.74
N CYS A 163 -12.76 4.39 4.49
CA CYS A 163 -12.44 4.98 3.21
C CYS A 163 -11.36 4.17 2.49
N ILE A 164 -11.48 4.09 1.15
CA ILE A 164 -10.42 3.63 0.27
C ILE A 164 -10.04 4.75 -0.68
N ALA A 165 -8.74 4.92 -0.88
CA ALA A 165 -8.18 5.89 -1.82
C ALA A 165 -6.86 5.37 -2.38
N TYR A 166 -6.36 6.01 -3.44
CA TYR A 166 -4.98 5.88 -3.85
C TYR A 166 -4.33 7.26 -3.90
N THR A 167 -3.03 7.29 -3.59
CA THR A 167 -2.29 8.55 -3.55
C THR A 167 -2.14 9.14 -4.95
N VAL A 168 -1.93 10.44 -5.01
CA VAL A 168 -1.69 11.15 -6.27
C VAL A 168 -0.52 10.51 -6.99
N PHE A 169 -0.72 10.26 -8.29
CA PHE A 169 0.27 9.55 -9.09
C PHE A 169 1.61 10.25 -9.18
N ALA A 170 2.61 9.44 -9.17
CA ALA A 170 4.01 9.75 -9.31
C ALA A 170 4.44 10.45 -10.61
N ASN A 171 3.61 10.53 -11.64
CA ASN A 171 3.85 11.39 -12.80
C ASN A 171 3.83 12.88 -12.45
N TYR A 172 3.21 13.21 -11.34
CA TYR A 172 3.33 14.49 -10.68
C TYR A 172 4.33 14.26 -9.56
N LYS A 173 5.46 14.92 -9.57
CA LYS A 173 6.42 14.88 -8.49
C LYS A 173 5.66 14.94 -7.16
N TYR A 174 5.55 13.80 -6.49
CA TYR A 174 4.76 13.67 -5.25
C TYR A 174 5.15 14.74 -4.21
N ASP A 175 6.42 15.11 -4.23
CA ASP A 175 7.00 16.17 -3.40
C ASP A 175 6.43 17.57 -3.65
N VAL A 176 5.80 17.79 -4.79
CA VAL A 176 5.21 19.11 -5.14
C VAL A 176 4.16 19.54 -4.11
N PHE A 177 3.27 18.63 -3.69
CA PHE A 177 2.26 18.98 -2.71
C PHE A 177 2.87 19.34 -1.36
N TYR A 178 3.89 18.64 -0.89
CA TYR A 178 4.58 18.97 0.35
C TYR A 178 5.32 20.30 0.27
N THR A 179 5.96 20.58 -0.85
CA THR A 179 6.69 21.85 -1.06
C THR A 179 5.77 23.06 -0.99
N TYR A 180 4.58 22.98 -1.59
CA TYR A 180 3.66 24.14 -1.66
C TYR A 180 2.71 24.26 -0.48
N THR A 181 2.32 23.15 0.14
CA THR A 181 1.40 23.18 1.27
C THR A 181 2.07 23.42 2.60
N GLY A 182 3.38 23.20 2.69
CA GLY A 182 4.13 23.21 3.95
C GLY A 182 3.80 22.03 4.88
N TYR A 183 3.05 21.05 4.41
CA TYR A 183 2.78 19.82 5.16
C TYR A 183 4.04 18.97 5.27
N ASN A 184 4.22 18.33 6.43
CA ASN A 184 5.28 17.36 6.62
C ASN A 184 4.92 16.03 5.93
N LYS A 185 5.89 15.42 5.25
CA LYS A 185 5.73 14.12 4.56
C LYS A 185 5.30 12.98 5.48
N ASN A 186 5.65 13.05 6.77
CA ASN A 186 5.29 12.03 7.75
C ASN A 186 3.91 12.24 8.37
N ASP A 187 3.26 13.38 8.13
CA ASP A 187 1.99 13.73 8.75
C ASP A 187 0.80 13.57 7.80
N TYR A 188 1.02 13.66 6.49
CA TYR A 188 -0.06 13.63 5.49
C TYR A 188 0.33 12.91 4.21
N VAL A 189 -0.68 12.29 3.57
CA VAL A 189 -0.62 11.86 2.16
C VAL A 189 -1.71 12.58 1.36
N PHE A 190 -1.56 12.65 0.04
CA PHE A 190 -2.46 13.36 -0.85
C PHE A 190 -3.18 12.40 -1.78
N VAL A 191 -4.51 12.54 -1.88
CA VAL A 191 -5.39 11.70 -2.69
C VAL A 191 -6.31 12.57 -3.56
N GLN A 192 -6.82 12.01 -4.65
CA GLN A 192 -7.72 12.72 -5.56
C GLN A 192 -9.16 12.22 -5.49
N TYR A 193 -9.34 10.97 -5.11
CA TYR A 193 -10.63 10.30 -5.06
C TYR A 193 -10.73 9.50 -3.77
N ILE A 194 -11.87 9.60 -3.09
CA ILE A 194 -12.17 8.82 -1.89
C ILE A 194 -13.55 8.20 -2.04
N TRP A 195 -13.60 6.89 -1.89
CA TRP A 195 -14.84 6.15 -1.72
C TRP A 195 -14.96 5.72 -0.27
N GLN A 196 -16.18 5.86 0.30
CA GLN A 196 -16.45 5.59 1.71
C GLN A 196 -17.55 4.57 1.86
N ILE A 197 -17.35 3.59 2.72
CA ILE A 197 -18.38 2.65 3.18
C ILE A 197 -19.40 3.43 4.03
N PRO A 198 -20.70 3.35 3.71
CA PRO A 198 -21.72 3.97 4.55
C PRO A 198 -21.83 3.27 5.90
N GLY A 199 -22.60 3.82 6.82
CA GLY A 199 -22.90 3.21 8.11
C GLY A 199 -22.82 4.20 9.26
N ASP A 200 -23.24 3.74 10.45
CA ASP A 200 -23.34 4.54 11.67
C ASP A 200 -22.26 4.22 12.71
N GLY A 201 -21.28 3.39 12.34
CA GLY A 201 -20.14 3.00 13.16
C GLY A 201 -20.22 1.56 13.71
N GLN A 202 -21.37 0.90 13.63
CA GLN A 202 -21.57 -0.45 14.15
C GLN A 202 -22.41 -1.37 13.24
N GLN A 203 -22.70 -0.94 12.03
CA GLN A 203 -23.58 -1.68 11.12
C GLN A 203 -22.89 -2.87 10.46
N TYR A 204 -21.58 -2.78 10.22
CA TYR A 204 -20.81 -3.76 9.49
C TYR A 204 -19.63 -4.30 10.32
N PRO A 205 -19.91 -5.18 11.34
CA PRO A 205 -18.85 -5.81 12.12
C PRO A 205 -18.11 -6.88 11.31
N LEU A 206 -16.81 -6.96 11.47
CA LEU A 206 -15.97 -8.07 11.05
C LEU A 206 -15.42 -8.81 12.26
N GLN A 207 -15.78 -10.07 12.42
CA GLN A 207 -15.15 -10.94 13.42
C GLN A 207 -13.69 -11.23 13.03
N PRO A 208 -12.83 -11.64 13.98
CA PRO A 208 -11.49 -12.11 13.67
C PRO A 208 -11.48 -13.14 12.55
N GLY A 209 -10.73 -12.86 11.48
CA GLY A 209 -10.64 -13.75 10.33
C GLY A 209 -11.72 -13.59 9.27
N GLU A 210 -12.65 -12.65 9.42
CA GLU A 210 -13.59 -12.27 8.38
C GLU A 210 -13.00 -11.20 7.46
N SER A 211 -13.44 -11.16 6.20
CA SER A 211 -13.08 -10.15 5.23
C SER A 211 -14.27 -9.60 4.48
N ILE A 212 -14.16 -8.35 4.04
CA ILE A 212 -15.03 -7.77 3.02
C ILE A 212 -14.29 -7.67 1.70
N VAL A 213 -15.06 -7.70 0.63
CA VAL A 213 -14.62 -7.40 -0.73
C VAL A 213 -15.25 -6.09 -1.18
N ILE A 214 -14.40 -5.12 -1.53
CA ILE A 214 -14.78 -3.90 -2.21
C ILE A 214 -14.58 -4.14 -3.70
N ALA A 215 -15.66 -4.32 -4.43
CA ALA A 215 -15.64 -4.51 -5.87
C ALA A 215 -15.75 -3.17 -6.60
N GLN A 216 -15.11 -3.06 -7.76
CA GLN A 216 -15.40 -1.96 -8.67
C GLN A 216 -16.85 -2.07 -9.18
N TRP A 217 -17.28 -3.29 -9.50
CA TRP A 217 -18.64 -3.66 -9.85
C TRP A 217 -18.93 -5.08 -9.34
N ALA A 218 -19.92 -5.21 -8.45
CA ALA A 218 -20.26 -6.48 -7.78
C ALA A 218 -21.13 -7.39 -8.67
N THR A 219 -20.53 -7.98 -9.70
CA THR A 219 -21.19 -8.90 -10.63
C THR A 219 -20.30 -10.09 -10.95
N ASN A 220 -20.87 -11.10 -11.62
CA ASN A 220 -20.08 -12.23 -12.11
C ASN A 220 -19.36 -11.88 -13.41
N HIS A 221 -18.09 -11.49 -13.32
CA HIS A 221 -17.26 -11.14 -14.47
C HIS A 221 -16.82 -12.35 -15.31
N LYS A 222 -16.97 -13.57 -14.81
CA LYS A 222 -16.72 -14.80 -15.58
C LYS A 222 -17.81 -15.10 -16.60
N ALA A 223 -18.93 -14.38 -16.55
CA ALA A 223 -20.02 -14.61 -17.49
C ALA A 223 -19.67 -14.16 -18.90
N ASP A 224 -20.01 -14.97 -19.91
CA ASP A 224 -19.73 -14.73 -21.33
C ASP A 224 -20.17 -13.35 -21.83
N ILE A 225 -21.29 -12.86 -21.33
CA ILE A 225 -21.85 -11.57 -21.75
C ILE A 225 -20.94 -10.38 -21.47
N LEU A 226 -20.07 -10.52 -20.47
CA LEU A 226 -19.17 -9.44 -20.05
C LEU A 226 -17.76 -9.61 -20.59
N THR A 227 -17.18 -10.79 -20.43
CA THR A 227 -15.76 -11.05 -20.66
C THR A 227 -15.50 -12.26 -21.53
N LYS A 228 -16.52 -12.94 -22.02
CA LYS A 228 -16.41 -14.22 -22.74
C LYS A 228 -15.57 -15.24 -21.97
N ASN A 229 -15.81 -15.35 -20.67
CA ASN A 229 -15.14 -16.28 -19.75
C ASN A 229 -13.62 -16.05 -19.60
N THR A 230 -13.13 -14.85 -19.85
CA THR A 230 -11.69 -14.54 -19.66
C THR A 230 -11.36 -13.87 -18.34
N SER A 231 -12.33 -13.21 -17.69
CA SER A 231 -12.09 -12.67 -16.34
C SER A 231 -11.92 -13.81 -15.32
N PRO A 232 -10.92 -13.73 -14.44
CA PRO A 232 -10.67 -14.76 -13.43
C PRO A 232 -11.63 -14.71 -12.24
N VAL A 233 -12.45 -13.67 -12.11
CA VAL A 233 -13.20 -13.40 -10.87
C VAL A 233 -14.72 -13.39 -11.05
N ASP A 234 -15.42 -13.80 -9.99
CA ASP A 234 -16.83 -13.62 -9.75
C ASP A 234 -16.97 -12.74 -8.50
N LEU A 235 -17.46 -11.51 -8.67
CA LEU A 235 -17.62 -10.53 -7.61
C LEU A 235 -19.09 -10.38 -7.16
N SER A 236 -20.00 -11.24 -7.63
CA SER A 236 -21.43 -11.16 -7.30
C SER A 236 -21.74 -11.35 -5.81
N GLY A 237 -20.81 -11.92 -5.05
CA GLY A 237 -20.90 -12.07 -3.60
C GLY A 237 -20.15 -11.00 -2.80
N ALA A 238 -19.64 -9.94 -3.43
CA ALA A 238 -18.95 -8.86 -2.73
C ALA A 238 -19.85 -8.14 -1.74
N GLU A 239 -19.28 -7.64 -0.65
CA GLU A 239 -19.99 -6.90 0.39
C GLU A 239 -20.28 -5.46 -0.03
N PHE A 240 -19.32 -4.84 -0.69
CA PHE A 240 -19.41 -3.45 -1.13
C PHE A 240 -19.06 -3.31 -2.60
N GLU A 241 -19.69 -2.33 -3.24
CA GLU A 241 -19.30 -1.91 -4.57
C GLU A 241 -19.09 -0.40 -4.62
N ALA A 242 -18.02 -0.01 -5.30
CA ALA A 242 -17.65 1.40 -5.43
C ALA A 242 -18.28 2.00 -6.70
N ILE A 243 -19.60 2.01 -6.70
CA ILE A 243 -20.46 2.61 -7.73
C ILE A 243 -21.70 3.20 -7.03
N GLU A 244 -22.32 4.21 -7.62
CA GLU A 244 -23.52 4.81 -7.07
C GLU A 244 -24.78 4.42 -7.90
N GLY A 245 -25.26 3.21 -7.66
CA GLY A 245 -26.48 2.66 -8.27
C GLY A 245 -26.34 2.29 -9.75
N GLU A 246 -27.47 1.96 -10.40
CA GLU A 246 -27.50 1.58 -11.80
C GLU A 246 -27.05 2.72 -12.71
N LYS A 247 -26.08 2.46 -13.60
CA LYS A 247 -25.50 3.45 -14.52
C LYS A 247 -25.15 2.83 -15.87
N THR A 248 -25.10 3.66 -16.89
CA THR A 248 -24.50 3.30 -18.19
C THR A 248 -23.13 3.92 -18.29
N LEU A 249 -22.09 3.08 -18.23
CA LEU A 249 -20.68 3.51 -18.34
C LEU A 249 -20.03 2.80 -19.53
N TRP A 250 -19.38 3.56 -20.39
CA TRP A 250 -18.63 3.04 -21.55
C TRP A 250 -19.41 1.96 -22.33
N ASN A 251 -20.66 2.27 -22.71
CA ASN A 251 -21.56 1.40 -23.46
C ASN A 251 -21.97 0.09 -22.75
N ALA A 252 -21.82 -0.01 -21.44
CA ALA A 252 -22.36 -1.11 -20.64
C ALA A 252 -23.32 -0.57 -19.60
N THR A 253 -24.46 -1.23 -19.47
CA THR A 253 -25.37 -1.00 -18.34
C THR A 253 -24.85 -1.77 -17.14
N ILE A 254 -24.49 -1.03 -16.10
CA ILE A 254 -24.10 -1.58 -14.80
C ILE A 254 -25.38 -1.67 -13.99
N THR A 255 -25.76 -2.89 -13.65
CA THR A 255 -26.95 -3.17 -12.82
C THR A 255 -26.56 -3.14 -11.36
N ASP A 256 -27.39 -2.53 -10.54
CA ASP A 256 -27.28 -2.55 -9.10
C ASP A 256 -27.55 -3.96 -8.56
N GLY A 257 -26.63 -4.49 -7.79
CA GLY A 257 -26.66 -5.83 -7.19
C GLY A 257 -27.05 -5.81 -5.70
N PRO A 258 -26.86 -6.91 -4.97
CA PRO A 258 -27.12 -6.97 -3.54
C PRO A 258 -25.99 -6.34 -2.69
N ALA A 259 -24.82 -6.04 -3.28
CA ALA A 259 -23.73 -5.39 -2.60
C ALA A 259 -24.12 -3.98 -2.16
N VAL A 260 -23.58 -3.54 -1.02
CA VAL A 260 -23.83 -2.18 -0.52
C VAL A 260 -23.07 -1.17 -1.35
N ASN A 261 -23.77 -0.18 -1.91
CA ASN A 261 -23.15 0.92 -2.65
C ASN A 261 -22.33 1.81 -1.72
N MET A 262 -21.06 2.04 -2.05
CA MET A 262 -20.22 3.00 -1.39
C MET A 262 -20.56 4.42 -1.85
N THR A 263 -20.25 5.41 -1.04
CA THR A 263 -20.39 6.83 -1.36
C THR A 263 -19.12 7.36 -2.00
N PHE A 264 -19.22 8.07 -3.12
CA PHE A 264 -18.12 8.84 -3.69
C PHE A 264 -17.93 10.13 -2.88
N ALA A 265 -17.14 10.04 -1.80
CA ALA A 265 -17.04 11.11 -0.80
C ALA A 265 -16.19 12.29 -1.26
N VAL A 266 -15.16 12.07 -2.08
CA VAL A 266 -14.26 13.12 -2.57
C VAL A 266 -13.93 12.92 -4.04
N ASP A 267 -14.15 13.97 -4.84
CA ASP A 267 -13.72 14.12 -6.22
C ASP A 267 -12.92 15.43 -6.37
N ALA A 268 -11.64 15.39 -6.00
CA ALA A 268 -10.80 16.58 -6.05
C ALA A 268 -10.55 17.07 -7.49
N LYS A 269 -10.55 16.18 -8.47
CA LYS A 269 -10.40 16.53 -9.89
C LYS A 269 -11.66 17.07 -10.54
N GLY A 270 -12.82 16.77 -9.99
CA GLY A 270 -14.10 17.14 -10.60
C GLY A 270 -14.42 16.38 -11.88
N TYR A 271 -13.91 15.14 -12.03
CA TYR A 271 -14.16 14.32 -13.23
C TYR A 271 -15.50 13.58 -13.18
N GLY A 272 -16.16 13.56 -11.99
CA GLY A 272 -17.39 12.83 -11.80
C GLY A 272 -17.22 11.33 -12.07
N LEU A 273 -16.11 10.75 -11.60
CA LEU A 273 -15.89 9.31 -11.74
C LEU A 273 -17.01 8.57 -11.03
N GLN A 274 -17.81 7.85 -11.79
CA GLN A 274 -19.00 7.20 -11.30
C GLN A 274 -18.74 5.79 -10.78
N GLN A 275 -17.50 5.36 -10.75
CA GLN A 275 -17.03 4.08 -10.21
C GLN A 275 -15.59 4.19 -9.74
N TRP A 276 -15.23 3.33 -8.79
CA TRP A 276 -13.83 3.15 -8.40
C TRP A 276 -13.02 2.55 -9.55
N MET A 277 -11.82 3.05 -9.72
CA MET A 277 -10.94 2.55 -10.77
C MET A 277 -9.50 2.78 -10.34
N VAL A 278 -8.77 1.69 -10.18
CA VAL A 278 -7.33 1.72 -9.93
C VAL A 278 -6.62 1.56 -11.27
N PRO A 279 -5.54 2.29 -11.52
CA PRO A 279 -4.71 2.05 -12.69
C PRO A 279 -4.21 0.62 -12.78
N THR A 280 -4.29 0.04 -13.97
CA THR A 280 -3.92 -1.36 -14.19
C THR A 280 -2.43 -1.65 -14.06
N GLY A 281 -1.60 -0.61 -14.06
CA GLY A 281 -0.16 -0.69 -13.74
C GLY A 281 0.16 -0.59 -12.24
N GLY A 282 -0.86 -0.45 -11.38
CA GLY A 282 -0.68 -0.31 -9.94
C GLY A 282 -0.93 1.10 -9.42
N ALA A 283 -1.12 1.20 -8.13
CA ALA A 283 -1.30 2.43 -7.37
C ALA A 283 -0.90 2.25 -5.91
N ASN A 284 -0.58 3.35 -5.26
CA ASN A 284 -0.35 3.35 -3.81
C ASN A 284 -1.69 3.46 -3.10
N LEU A 285 -2.24 2.32 -2.68
CA LEU A 285 -3.53 2.22 -2.00
C LEU A 285 -3.40 2.55 -0.53
N ILE A 286 -4.41 3.20 0.02
CA ILE A 286 -4.62 3.37 1.45
C ILE A 286 -6.05 3.03 1.84
N ILE A 287 -6.22 2.48 3.03
CA ILE A 287 -7.50 2.42 3.74
C ILE A 287 -7.38 3.24 5.02
N PHE A 288 -8.40 4.02 5.34
CA PHE A 288 -8.35 4.93 6.47
C PHE A 288 -9.73 5.26 7.05
N LYS A 289 -9.76 5.77 8.28
CA LYS A 289 -10.96 6.34 8.90
C LYS A 289 -10.71 7.80 9.26
N PRO A 290 -11.36 8.75 8.58
CA PRO A 290 -11.09 10.16 8.80
C PRO A 290 -11.51 10.58 10.22
N SER A 291 -10.59 11.17 10.98
CA SER A 291 -10.87 11.78 12.30
C SER A 291 -11.56 13.14 12.18
N THR A 292 -11.51 13.74 11.00
CA THR A 292 -12.17 15.02 10.67
C THR A 292 -13.02 14.86 9.41
N PRO A 293 -14.06 15.71 9.22
CA PRO A 293 -14.88 15.66 8.02
C PRO A 293 -14.04 15.80 6.74
N LEU A 294 -14.33 14.97 5.75
CA LEU A 294 -13.67 15.02 4.44
C LEU A 294 -13.95 16.35 3.74
N ARG A 295 -12.93 16.94 3.14
CA ARG A 295 -13.05 18.14 2.31
C ARG A 295 -13.77 17.80 1.00
N THR A 296 -14.86 18.51 0.74
CA THR A 296 -15.65 18.37 -0.50
C THR A 296 -15.50 19.55 -1.46
N ALA A 297 -14.81 20.62 -1.03
CA ALA A 297 -14.52 21.82 -1.81
C ALA A 297 -13.17 22.41 -1.37
N ASP A 298 -12.71 23.44 -2.05
CA ASP A 298 -11.47 24.17 -1.73
C ASP A 298 -10.25 23.22 -1.58
N PHE A 299 -10.13 22.30 -2.53
CA PHE A 299 -9.06 21.33 -2.55
C PHE A 299 -7.68 22.00 -2.68
N LEU A 300 -6.67 21.35 -2.12
CA LEU A 300 -5.28 21.75 -2.30
C LEU A 300 -4.92 21.72 -3.78
N VAL A 301 -4.15 22.70 -4.24
CA VAL A 301 -3.71 22.84 -5.64
C VAL A 301 -2.21 22.95 -5.66
N SER A 302 -1.56 22.23 -6.58
CA SER A 302 -0.14 22.41 -6.84
C SER A 302 0.07 23.73 -7.61
N GLU A 303 0.99 24.57 -7.14
CA GLU A 303 1.33 25.84 -7.81
C GLU A 303 2.11 25.61 -9.12
N GLU A 304 2.81 24.48 -9.27
CA GLU A 304 3.51 24.12 -10.52
C GLU A 304 2.54 23.80 -11.67
N ASP A 305 1.36 23.27 -11.34
CA ASP A 305 0.31 22.99 -12.31
C ASP A 305 -1.04 23.41 -11.70
N PRO A 306 -1.45 24.67 -11.84
CA PRO A 306 -2.73 25.16 -11.34
C PRO A 306 -3.95 24.60 -12.10
N SER A 307 -3.74 23.64 -13.01
CA SER A 307 -4.84 22.96 -13.71
C SER A 307 -5.66 22.11 -12.72
N SER A 308 -6.88 21.74 -13.14
CA SER A 308 -7.74 20.86 -12.34
C SER A 308 -7.11 19.51 -12.01
N ASN A 309 -6.09 19.10 -12.76
CA ASN A 309 -5.41 17.81 -12.60
C ASN A 309 -4.52 17.75 -11.35
N SER A 310 -4.14 18.88 -10.80
CA SER A 310 -3.26 18.99 -9.62
C SER A 310 -4.00 19.19 -8.30
N LYS A 311 -5.33 19.05 -8.28
CA LYS A 311 -6.11 19.16 -7.05
C LYS A 311 -6.03 17.86 -6.24
N ALA A 312 -5.93 18.00 -4.92
CA ALA A 312 -5.88 16.89 -3.99
C ALA A 312 -6.56 17.19 -2.66
N HIS A 313 -6.90 16.13 -1.95
CA HIS A 313 -7.32 16.13 -0.55
C HIS A 313 -6.20 15.56 0.30
N GLU A 314 -5.92 16.17 1.41
CA GLU A 314 -4.99 15.69 2.43
C GLU A 314 -5.63 14.59 3.28
N VAL A 315 -4.90 13.52 3.56
CA VAL A 315 -5.27 12.49 4.53
C VAL A 315 -4.18 12.42 5.59
N ALA A 316 -4.56 12.57 6.84
CA ALA A 316 -3.63 12.46 7.94
C ALA A 316 -3.08 11.02 8.05
N VAL A 317 -1.77 10.88 8.20
CA VAL A 317 -1.11 9.56 8.39
C VAL A 317 -1.70 8.83 9.60
N ALA A 318 -2.03 9.56 10.67
CA ALA A 318 -2.63 9.00 11.87
C ALA A 318 -4.03 8.36 11.67
N ASP A 319 -4.74 8.71 10.58
CA ASP A 319 -6.04 8.16 10.24
C ASP A 319 -5.93 6.90 9.36
N ILE A 320 -4.73 6.64 8.78
CA ILE A 320 -4.49 5.52 7.86
C ILE A 320 -4.33 4.23 8.66
N LEU A 321 -5.09 3.23 8.26
CA LEU A 321 -5.09 1.91 8.89
C LEU A 321 -4.11 0.96 8.20
N ASP A 322 -4.01 1.04 6.87
CA ASP A 322 -3.09 0.22 6.09
C ASP A 322 -2.80 0.85 4.72
N ALA A 323 -1.63 0.52 4.19
CA ALA A 323 -1.13 1.04 2.94
C ALA A 323 -0.41 -0.05 2.13
N VAL A 324 -0.47 0.07 0.80
CA VAL A 324 0.22 -0.83 -0.13
C VAL A 324 0.74 -0.02 -1.30
N GLN A 325 2.04 -0.08 -1.57
CA GLN A 325 2.65 0.54 -2.75
C GLN A 325 2.77 -0.47 -3.89
N SER A 326 1.95 -0.34 -4.93
CA SER A 326 2.13 -1.08 -6.18
C SER A 326 2.52 -0.14 -7.32
N ILE A 327 3.53 -0.53 -8.08
CA ILE A 327 4.10 0.22 -9.20
C ILE A 327 3.97 -0.59 -10.50
N ASP A 328 4.21 0.06 -11.62
CA ASP A 328 4.07 -0.57 -12.94
C ASP A 328 5.20 -1.56 -13.21
N ASP A 329 6.43 -1.13 -12.91
CA ASP A 329 7.64 -1.93 -13.02
C ASP A 329 8.81 -1.28 -12.24
N ASP A 330 9.98 -1.89 -12.27
CA ASP A 330 11.19 -1.43 -11.59
C ASP A 330 11.70 -0.05 -12.04
N THR A 331 11.34 0.40 -13.25
CA THR A 331 11.70 1.74 -13.74
C THR A 331 10.91 2.85 -13.03
N ARG A 332 9.89 2.48 -12.22
CA ARG A 332 9.03 3.39 -11.48
C ARG A 332 9.38 3.52 -9.99
N ILE A 333 10.46 2.91 -9.53
CA ILE A 333 10.87 2.94 -8.12
C ILE A 333 11.05 4.40 -7.63
N GLN A 334 11.59 5.29 -8.46
CA GLN A 334 11.73 6.71 -8.14
C GLN A 334 10.39 7.46 -7.99
N THR A 335 9.28 6.82 -8.33
CA THR A 335 7.94 7.39 -8.21
C THR A 335 7.23 7.02 -6.92
N LEU A 336 7.89 6.25 -6.05
CA LEU A 336 7.37 5.92 -4.73
C LEU A 336 7.24 7.19 -3.89
N GLY A 337 6.03 7.48 -3.45
CA GLY A 337 5.73 8.74 -2.75
C GLY A 337 5.10 8.54 -1.37
N MET A 338 4.86 7.30 -0.95
CA MET A 338 4.30 7.05 0.38
C MET A 338 5.35 7.30 1.46
N PRO A 339 4.98 7.93 2.59
CA PRO A 339 5.85 7.97 3.76
C PRO A 339 6.26 6.56 4.18
N SER A 340 7.55 6.35 4.48
CA SER A 340 8.05 5.02 4.86
C SER A 340 7.44 4.48 6.16
N ILE A 341 6.93 5.37 7.01
CA ILE A 341 6.17 5.00 8.21
C ILE A 341 4.88 4.23 7.88
N LEU A 342 4.28 4.49 6.71
CA LEU A 342 3.09 3.77 6.21
C LEU A 342 3.48 2.55 5.38
N ASP A 343 4.49 2.68 4.54
CA ASP A 343 4.97 1.58 3.70
C ASP A 343 6.39 1.87 3.18
N ALA A 344 7.36 1.11 3.66
CA ALA A 344 8.76 1.22 3.29
C ALA A 344 9.12 0.39 2.03
N GLY A 345 8.18 -0.44 1.56
CA GLY A 345 8.37 -1.36 0.44
C GLY A 345 7.53 -1.04 -0.79
N TYR A 346 7.58 -1.93 -1.78
CA TYR A 346 6.78 -1.86 -2.99
C TYR A 346 6.71 -3.23 -3.68
N ILE A 347 5.73 -3.38 -4.60
CA ILE A 347 5.55 -4.59 -5.40
C ILE A 347 4.99 -4.23 -6.78
N TRP A 348 5.15 -5.11 -7.78
CA TRP A 348 4.48 -4.99 -9.07
C TRP A 348 4.10 -6.37 -9.64
N CYS A 349 3.03 -6.41 -10.42
CA CYS A 349 2.65 -7.54 -11.24
C CYS A 349 3.46 -7.56 -12.54
N SER A 350 3.44 -8.67 -13.29
CA SER A 350 4.27 -8.82 -14.49
C SER A 350 3.80 -8.00 -15.70
N GLY A 351 2.69 -7.28 -15.58
CA GLY A 351 2.16 -6.39 -16.61
C GLY A 351 0.74 -5.94 -16.35
N THR A 352 0.14 -5.27 -17.33
CA THR A 352 -1.25 -4.81 -17.29
C THR A 352 -2.16 -5.77 -18.07
N TYR A 353 -3.41 -5.91 -17.66
CA TYR A 353 -4.45 -6.76 -18.29
C TYR A 353 -4.09 -8.24 -18.35
N ILE A 354 -3.36 -8.75 -17.38
CA ILE A 354 -2.81 -10.10 -17.33
C ILE A 354 -3.50 -11.03 -16.32
N GLY A 355 -4.47 -10.51 -15.55
CA GLY A 355 -5.21 -11.30 -14.56
C GLY A 355 -4.38 -11.70 -13.35
N GLU A 356 -3.36 -10.93 -12.96
CA GLU A 356 -2.59 -11.11 -11.73
C GLU A 356 -3.07 -10.18 -10.64
N SER A 357 -2.92 -10.59 -9.38
CA SER A 357 -3.15 -9.78 -8.18
C SER A 357 -1.93 -9.77 -7.28
N ILE A 358 -1.97 -8.94 -6.25
CA ILE A 358 -1.04 -9.01 -5.12
C ILE A 358 -1.79 -9.43 -3.88
N SER A 359 -1.21 -10.29 -3.06
CA SER A 359 -1.82 -10.73 -1.80
C SER A 359 -0.82 -10.76 -0.65
N ARG A 360 -1.30 -10.51 0.59
CA ARG A 360 -0.47 -10.63 1.78
C ARG A 360 -0.09 -12.08 2.06
N LYS A 361 1.13 -12.26 2.49
CA LYS A 361 1.69 -13.55 2.93
C LYS A 361 1.06 -13.95 4.27
N GLN A 362 0.63 -15.20 4.37
CA GLN A 362 0.21 -15.76 5.65
C GLN A 362 1.44 -16.11 6.50
N ILE A 363 1.47 -15.64 7.75
CA ILE A 363 2.59 -15.85 8.67
C ILE A 363 2.23 -16.72 9.88
N GLY A 364 0.96 -17.03 10.08
CA GLY A 364 0.49 -17.80 11.24
C GLY A 364 -1.03 -17.90 11.30
N THR A 365 -1.55 -17.96 12.50
CA THR A 365 -2.99 -18.01 12.79
C THR A 365 -3.35 -17.09 13.95
N LEU A 366 -4.55 -16.53 13.88
CA LEU A 366 -5.21 -15.85 14.99
C LEU A 366 -5.64 -16.86 16.07
N GLU A 367 -6.06 -16.40 17.24
CA GLU A 367 -6.50 -17.26 18.34
C GLU A 367 -7.66 -18.19 17.96
N ASN A 368 -8.54 -17.77 17.06
CA ASN A 368 -9.65 -18.58 16.58
C ASN A 368 -9.28 -19.55 15.44
N GLY A 369 -7.99 -19.67 15.11
CA GLY A 369 -7.45 -20.52 14.05
C GLY A 369 -7.56 -19.94 12.63
N SER A 370 -8.09 -18.73 12.45
CA SER A 370 -8.11 -18.04 11.15
C SER A 370 -6.70 -17.58 10.78
N PRO A 371 -6.39 -17.36 9.48
CA PRO A 371 -5.08 -16.90 9.05
C PRO A 371 -4.66 -15.58 9.72
N LYS A 372 -3.39 -15.47 10.10
CA LYS A 372 -2.72 -14.19 10.43
C LYS A 372 -1.81 -13.83 9.25
N TYR A 373 -1.96 -12.62 8.75
CA TYR A 373 -1.18 -12.12 7.63
C TYR A 373 -0.06 -11.18 8.08
N ALA A 374 1.02 -11.15 7.29
CA ALA A 374 2.13 -10.23 7.50
C ALA A 374 1.66 -8.78 7.42
N ASP A 375 2.13 -7.96 8.34
CA ASP A 375 1.91 -6.52 8.36
C ASP A 375 3.10 -5.87 9.06
N THR A 376 4.07 -5.45 8.26
CA THR A 376 5.33 -4.86 8.74
C THR A 376 5.53 -3.46 8.18
N ASN A 377 4.47 -2.85 7.64
CA ASN A 377 4.53 -1.59 6.90
C ASN A 377 5.61 -1.61 5.80
N ASN A 378 5.74 -2.77 5.15
CA ASN A 378 6.67 -2.97 4.05
C ASN A 378 6.09 -3.93 3.01
N THR A 379 5.51 -3.38 1.95
CA THR A 379 4.86 -4.16 0.89
C THR A 379 5.78 -5.24 0.29
N SER A 380 7.08 -5.00 0.18
CA SER A 380 8.02 -6.00 -0.36
C SER A 380 8.15 -7.24 0.54
N ASN A 381 8.03 -7.04 1.86
CA ASN A 381 8.08 -8.11 2.83
C ASN A 381 6.73 -8.81 2.95
N ASP A 382 5.64 -8.03 2.93
CA ASP A 382 4.30 -8.47 3.31
C ASP A 382 3.52 -9.12 2.16
N PHE A 383 3.79 -8.73 0.91
CA PHE A 383 3.03 -9.17 -0.25
C PHE A 383 3.79 -10.10 -1.19
N GLU A 384 3.03 -10.81 -2.00
CA GLU A 384 3.49 -11.62 -3.12
C GLU A 384 2.55 -11.49 -4.32
N VAL A 385 3.07 -11.69 -5.52
CA VAL A 385 2.27 -11.68 -6.75
C VAL A 385 1.55 -13.02 -6.91
N GLN A 386 0.25 -12.97 -7.20
CA GLN A 386 -0.60 -14.12 -7.49
C GLN A 386 -0.92 -14.19 -8.97
N LYS A 387 -0.69 -15.35 -9.56
CA LYS A 387 -1.00 -15.59 -10.98
C LYS A 387 -2.50 -15.62 -11.30
N THR A 388 -3.32 -15.81 -10.27
CA THR A 388 -4.78 -15.78 -10.37
C THR A 388 -5.35 -15.14 -9.12
N PRO A 389 -6.15 -14.06 -9.24
CA PRO A 389 -6.85 -13.44 -8.11
C PRO A 389 -7.80 -14.44 -7.44
N MET A 390 -7.86 -14.40 -6.13
CA MET A 390 -8.74 -15.29 -5.37
C MET A 390 -9.31 -14.60 -4.15
N ILE A 391 -10.59 -14.28 -4.19
CA ILE A 391 -11.33 -13.80 -3.03
C ILE A 391 -11.22 -14.84 -1.91
N ARG A 392 -10.93 -14.37 -0.70
CA ARG A 392 -10.82 -15.19 0.52
C ARG A 392 -9.80 -16.31 0.44
N ARG A 393 -8.71 -16.03 -0.26
CA ARG A 393 -7.52 -16.91 -0.26
C ARG A 393 -7.16 -17.30 1.18
N ASN A 394 -6.69 -18.55 1.36
CA ASN A 394 -6.28 -19.12 2.65
C ASN A 394 -7.41 -19.22 3.70
N GLY A 395 -8.67 -19.12 3.30
CA GLY A 395 -9.80 -19.40 4.18
C GLY A 395 -10.30 -18.21 5.02
N ALA A 396 -10.10 -16.98 4.56
CA ALA A 396 -10.81 -15.84 5.13
C ALA A 396 -12.33 -16.07 5.04
N LYS A 397 -13.07 -15.61 6.06
CA LYS A 397 -14.51 -15.92 6.20
C LYS A 397 -15.36 -14.77 5.67
N VAL A 398 -16.57 -15.15 5.19
CA VAL A 398 -17.60 -14.18 4.84
C VAL A 398 -18.24 -13.66 6.13
N PRO A 399 -18.48 -12.34 6.27
CA PRO A 399 -19.19 -11.80 7.42
C PRO A 399 -20.62 -12.34 7.50
N SER A 400 -21.08 -12.64 8.69
CA SER A 400 -22.40 -13.26 8.90
C SER A 400 -23.60 -12.41 8.41
N TRP A 401 -23.41 -11.09 8.32
CA TRP A 401 -24.41 -10.17 7.79
C TRP A 401 -24.49 -10.17 6.25
N ASN A 402 -23.48 -10.67 5.54
CA ASN A 402 -23.58 -10.90 4.10
C ASN A 402 -24.38 -12.17 3.81
N THR A 403 -25.65 -12.00 3.54
CA THR A 403 -26.59 -13.11 3.29
C THR A 403 -26.74 -13.49 1.81
N TRP A 404 -26.16 -12.73 0.89
CA TRP A 404 -26.23 -12.94 -0.56
C TRP A 404 -25.00 -13.68 -1.13
N ASN A 405 -23.89 -13.72 -0.42
CA ASN A 405 -22.74 -14.53 -0.79
C ASN A 405 -23.05 -16.01 -0.44
N LYS A 406 -23.34 -16.82 -1.43
CA LYS A 406 -23.76 -18.23 -1.26
C LYS A 406 -22.73 -19.18 -1.87
#